data_5d07afa49c4f9bff8560fd1c26d82a78
#
_entry.id   5d07afa49c4f9bff8560fd1c26d82a78
#
_cell.length_a   1.000
_cell.length_b   1.000
_cell.length_c   1.000
_cell.angle_alpha   90.00
_cell.angle_beta   90.00
_cell.angle_gamma   90.00
#
_symmetry.space_group_name_H-M   'P 1'
#
loop_
_entity.id
_entity.type
_entity.pdbx_description
1 polymer ?
#
loop_
_entity_poly.entity_id
_entity_poly.type
_entity_poly.pdbx_seq_one_letter_code
_entity_poly.pdbx_strand_id
1 'polypeptide(L)'
;MNDGLNAVYEELKRLRLEGMDRVFINDNTLEQLQPCATQSTTTTSVAPAIDLQTAVNSGRVPSPPSPKAAPGKKSTPIDAPLPEPPIIEIPDGDAALRMQWLKEQIEASPVCQEQLRQNDKLVFGSGSINADIFYCGDAPGEEEADNGIPFQGKAGELLTKILSAMGLKRESVYMTNILKWRPKHNKPYGNRPPTQEEMNYCLPYLKAQIEIVQPKVIIGLGNATVPGLLGSAPERTMSEIRGTWQSFMGTPVIFTFQPSYLLFNDTMKTKRMAWEDMLKAMEKIGLPTSEKQQAYFLPKQ
;
A
#
# COMPACT_ATOMS: atom_id res chain seq x y z
N MET A 1 8.67 -8.28 26.03
CA MET A 1 9.98 -8.25 25.33
C MET A 1 9.99 -9.03 24.00
N ASN A 2 8.91 -9.77 23.69
CA ASN A 2 8.80 -10.53 22.43
C ASN A 2 8.05 -9.81 21.28
N ASP A 3 7.44 -8.66 21.55
CA ASP A 3 6.54 -8.02 20.56
C ASP A 3 7.27 -7.50 19.33
N GLY A 4 8.48 -6.97 19.50
CA GLY A 4 9.29 -6.46 18.37
C GLY A 4 9.79 -7.57 17.45
N LEU A 5 10.24 -8.70 18.00
CA LEU A 5 10.68 -9.87 17.21
C LEU A 5 9.51 -10.55 16.50
N ASN A 6 8.35 -10.61 17.15
CA ASN A 6 7.13 -11.12 16.51
C ASN A 6 6.66 -10.21 15.36
N ALA A 7 6.74 -8.88 15.52
CA ALA A 7 6.41 -7.95 14.47
C ALA A 7 7.34 -8.11 13.24
N VAL A 8 8.65 -8.26 13.48
CA VAL A 8 9.63 -8.52 12.41
C VAL A 8 9.36 -9.86 11.73
N TYR A 9 9.08 -10.90 12.51
CA TYR A 9 8.78 -12.24 11.97
C TYR A 9 7.51 -12.26 11.10
N GLU A 10 6.44 -11.62 11.56
CA GLU A 10 5.20 -11.53 10.78
C GLU A 10 5.36 -10.68 9.53
N GLU A 11 6.16 -9.62 9.58
CA GLU A 11 6.47 -8.81 8.41
C GLU A 11 7.30 -9.60 7.39
N LEU A 12 8.30 -10.37 7.83
CA LEU A 12 9.07 -11.27 6.96
C LEU A 12 8.18 -12.33 6.31
N LYS A 13 7.22 -12.86 7.07
CA LYS A 13 6.24 -13.83 6.55
C LYS A 13 5.31 -13.21 5.51
N ARG A 14 4.84 -11.98 5.74
CA ARG A 14 4.06 -11.22 4.78
C ARG A 14 4.83 -10.98 3.47
N LEU A 15 6.08 -10.53 3.59
CA LEU A 15 6.96 -10.29 2.47
C LEU A 15 7.21 -11.57 1.65
N ARG A 16 7.33 -12.73 2.33
CA ARG A 16 7.45 -14.03 1.68
C ARG A 16 6.18 -14.44 0.93
N LEU A 17 4.99 -14.17 1.50
CA LEU A 17 3.71 -14.41 0.82
C LEU A 17 3.51 -13.48 -0.39
N GLU A 18 4.15 -12.31 -0.40
CA GLU A 18 4.21 -11.39 -1.54
C GLU A 18 5.27 -11.77 -2.59
N GLY A 19 5.89 -12.94 -2.45
CA GLY A 19 6.87 -13.46 -3.40
C GLY A 19 8.30 -12.96 -3.18
N MET A 20 8.61 -12.39 -2.02
CA MET A 20 9.98 -12.00 -1.65
C MET A 20 10.71 -13.15 -0.97
N ASP A 21 11.64 -13.77 -1.68
CA ASP A 21 12.46 -14.87 -1.13
C ASP A 21 13.66 -14.40 -0.29
N ARG A 22 14.00 -13.10 -0.36
CA ARG A 22 15.16 -12.53 0.36
C ARG A 22 14.86 -11.13 0.84
N VAL A 23 15.15 -10.86 2.11
CA VAL A 23 15.12 -9.52 2.72
C VAL A 23 16.55 -9.16 3.11
N PHE A 24 17.04 -8.02 2.61
CA PHE A 24 18.35 -7.51 3.00
C PHE A 24 18.19 -6.60 4.22
N ILE A 25 18.78 -7.01 5.33
CA ILE A 25 18.90 -6.20 6.54
C ILE A 25 20.32 -5.60 6.49
N ASN A 26 20.44 -4.27 6.60
CA ASN A 26 21.74 -3.63 6.65
C ASN A 26 22.41 -3.85 8.03
N ASP A 27 23.74 -3.77 8.06
CA ASP A 27 24.53 -4.02 9.28
C ASP A 27 24.14 -3.11 10.44
N ASN A 28 23.75 -1.88 10.19
CA ASN A 28 23.31 -0.92 11.20
C ASN A 28 21.98 -1.33 11.85
N THR A 29 21.08 -1.96 11.10
CA THR A 29 19.81 -2.51 11.63
C THR A 29 20.08 -3.78 12.45
N LEU A 30 21.03 -4.61 12.03
CA LEU A 30 21.49 -5.78 12.77
C LEU A 30 22.12 -5.40 14.11
N GLU A 31 22.96 -4.36 14.15
CA GLU A 31 23.57 -3.83 15.39
C GLU A 31 22.50 -3.28 16.35
N GLN A 32 21.46 -2.64 15.85
CA GLN A 32 20.35 -2.13 16.67
C GLN A 32 19.46 -3.26 17.24
N LEU A 33 19.44 -4.44 16.61
CA LEU A 33 18.69 -5.61 17.08
C LEU A 33 19.48 -6.46 18.07
N GLN A 34 20.83 -6.39 18.09
CA GLN A 34 21.72 -7.15 18.98
C GLN A 34 21.49 -6.86 20.49
N PRO A 35 21.23 -5.63 20.97
CA PRO A 35 20.98 -5.37 22.38
C PRO A 35 19.75 -6.09 22.95
N CYS A 36 18.79 -6.42 22.11
CA CYS A 36 17.58 -7.16 22.54
C CYS A 36 17.84 -8.67 22.75
N ALA A 37 18.87 -9.22 22.15
CA ALA A 37 19.19 -10.65 22.24
C ALA A 37 20.09 -11.00 23.46
N THR A 38 20.84 -10.03 23.97
CA THR A 38 21.86 -10.26 25.04
C THR A 38 21.34 -10.11 26.47
N GLN A 39 20.08 -9.73 26.70
CA GLN A 39 19.53 -9.61 28.06
C GLN A 39 18.85 -10.89 28.61
N SER A 40 18.99 -12.03 27.98
CA SER A 40 18.35 -13.29 28.40
C SER A 40 19.31 -14.38 28.89
N THR A 41 20.55 -14.05 29.29
CA THR A 41 21.46 -15.04 29.89
C THR A 41 22.21 -14.46 31.08
N THR A 42 21.60 -14.52 32.26
CA THR A 42 22.32 -14.81 33.52
C THR A 42 21.30 -15.26 34.57
N THR A 43 21.13 -16.56 34.73
CA THR A 43 21.16 -17.22 36.03
C THR A 43 21.39 -18.70 35.79
N THR A 44 22.60 -19.09 36.16
CA THR A 44 23.05 -20.48 36.27
C THR A 44 22.26 -21.19 37.39
N SER A 45 21.56 -22.27 37.04
CA SER A 45 21.28 -23.34 38.01
C SER A 45 21.20 -24.66 37.21
N VAL A 46 22.17 -25.49 37.47
CA VAL A 46 22.28 -26.86 36.98
C VAL A 46 21.19 -27.72 37.63
N ALA A 47 20.35 -28.38 36.85
CA ALA A 47 19.54 -29.48 37.27
C ALA A 47 19.43 -30.52 36.16
N PRO A 48 19.34 -31.82 36.48
CA PRO A 48 19.79 -32.93 35.69
C PRO A 48 18.81 -33.34 34.56
N ALA A 49 19.35 -34.05 33.59
CA ALA A 49 18.66 -34.66 32.47
C ALA A 49 17.45 -35.50 32.91
N ILE A 50 16.27 -35.21 32.33
CA ILE A 50 15.06 -36.03 32.48
C ILE A 50 14.82 -36.74 31.15
N ASP A 51 14.76 -38.06 31.24
CA ASP A 51 14.47 -39.04 30.21
C ASP A 51 13.04 -38.84 29.65
N LEU A 52 12.95 -38.77 28.33
CA LEU A 52 11.73 -38.33 27.57
C LEU A 52 10.73 -39.46 27.29
N GLN A 53 10.78 -40.58 28.05
CA GLN A 53 9.93 -41.76 27.75
C GLN A 53 8.85 -42.12 28.77
N THR A 54 8.59 -41.33 29.84
CA THR A 54 7.64 -41.78 30.88
C THR A 54 6.59 -40.73 31.30
N ALA A 55 6.14 -39.88 30.41
CA ALA A 55 5.07 -38.89 30.72
C ALA A 55 3.90 -38.92 29.73
N VAL A 56 3.37 -40.12 29.46
CA VAL A 56 2.03 -40.25 28.85
C VAL A 56 1.18 -41.02 29.84
N ASN A 57 0.58 -40.34 30.77
CA ASN A 57 -0.66 -40.63 31.47
C ASN A 57 -0.70 -39.95 32.84
N SER A 58 -1.31 -38.78 32.93
CA SER A 58 -2.21 -38.44 34.04
C SER A 58 -2.68 -36.99 33.85
N GLY A 59 -3.96 -36.82 33.93
CA GLY A 59 -4.66 -35.62 33.57
C GLY A 59 -4.59 -34.44 34.59
N ARG A 60 -5.03 -33.32 34.10
CA ARG A 60 -5.45 -32.12 34.81
C ARG A 60 -4.36 -31.32 35.53
N VAL A 61 -3.85 -30.33 34.82
CA VAL A 61 -3.23 -29.15 35.39
C VAL A 61 -4.32 -28.09 35.59
N PRO A 62 -4.52 -27.51 36.78
CA PRO A 62 -5.46 -26.41 36.99
C PRO A 62 -4.89 -25.12 36.40
N SER A 63 -5.71 -24.43 35.61
CA SER A 63 -5.40 -23.12 35.05
C SER A 63 -5.26 -22.06 36.13
N PRO A 64 -4.29 -21.15 36.08
CA PRO A 64 -4.22 -20.01 36.99
C PRO A 64 -5.40 -19.06 36.77
N PRO A 65 -5.88 -18.37 37.84
CA PRO A 65 -7.02 -17.47 37.74
C PRO A 65 -6.70 -16.26 36.87
N SER A 66 -7.57 -15.99 35.90
CA SER A 66 -7.51 -14.80 35.03
C SER A 66 -7.61 -13.52 35.84
N PRO A 67 -6.79 -12.50 35.61
CA PRO A 67 -6.97 -11.19 36.23
C PRO A 67 -8.28 -10.57 35.76
N LYS A 68 -9.09 -10.07 36.73
CA LYS A 68 -10.33 -9.34 36.45
C LYS A 68 -10.02 -8.12 35.58
N ALA A 69 -10.59 -8.09 34.39
CA ALA A 69 -10.52 -6.97 33.45
C ALA A 69 -11.20 -5.73 34.08
N ALA A 70 -10.50 -4.62 34.05
CA ALA A 70 -11.08 -3.30 34.28
C ALA A 70 -12.07 -2.99 33.15
N PRO A 71 -13.13 -2.17 33.38
CA PRO A 71 -14.11 -1.87 32.30
C PRO A 71 -13.45 -1.15 31.14
N GLY A 72 -13.08 -1.91 30.13
CA GLY A 72 -12.49 -1.41 28.90
C GLY A 72 -13.49 -0.60 28.09
N LYS A 73 -13.08 0.54 27.59
CA LYS A 73 -13.74 1.25 26.51
C LYS A 73 -14.05 0.24 25.40
N LYS A 74 -15.31 0.16 24.97
CA LYS A 74 -15.75 -0.68 23.86
C LYS A 74 -14.90 -0.31 22.64
N SER A 75 -13.94 -1.15 22.29
CA SER A 75 -13.29 -1.13 20.98
C SER A 75 -14.37 -1.50 19.96
N THR A 76 -14.68 -0.59 19.07
CA THR A 76 -15.51 -0.89 17.88
C THR A 76 -14.86 -2.09 17.17
N PRO A 77 -15.60 -3.13 16.77
CA PRO A 77 -15.03 -4.24 16.02
C PRO A 77 -14.41 -3.68 14.73
N ILE A 78 -13.17 -4.06 14.46
CA ILE A 78 -12.45 -3.67 13.23
C ILE A 78 -13.09 -4.27 11.98
N ASP A 79 -14.02 -5.22 12.17
CA ASP A 79 -14.66 -6.06 11.16
C ASP A 79 -16.17 -5.80 11.01
N ALA A 80 -16.68 -4.62 11.34
CA ALA A 80 -18.05 -4.29 10.97
C ALA A 80 -18.13 -4.13 9.43
N PRO A 81 -19.04 -4.83 8.74
CA PRO A 81 -19.17 -4.70 7.29
C PRO A 81 -19.45 -3.25 6.90
N LEU A 82 -18.80 -2.79 5.83
CA LEU A 82 -19.06 -1.46 5.30
C LEU A 82 -20.47 -1.42 4.69
N PRO A 83 -21.14 -0.27 4.74
CA PRO A 83 -22.41 -0.11 4.04
C PRO A 83 -22.21 -0.16 2.51
N GLU A 84 -23.33 -0.18 1.79
CA GLU A 84 -23.29 -0.08 0.33
C GLU A 84 -22.48 1.13 -0.16
N PRO A 85 -21.73 0.99 -1.27
CA PRO A 85 -20.98 2.10 -1.84
C PRO A 85 -21.86 3.30 -2.16
N PRO A 86 -21.37 4.54 -1.95
CA PRO A 86 -22.17 5.73 -2.22
C PRO A 86 -22.44 5.90 -3.73
N ILE A 87 -23.61 6.43 -4.05
CA ILE A 87 -23.90 6.91 -5.40
C ILE A 87 -23.36 8.34 -5.52
N ILE A 88 -22.48 8.58 -6.49
CA ILE A 88 -21.85 9.88 -6.73
C ILE A 88 -22.42 10.47 -8.02
N GLU A 89 -23.25 11.48 -7.87
CA GLU A 89 -23.78 12.26 -8.97
C GLU A 89 -23.00 13.58 -9.05
N ILE A 90 -22.05 13.64 -9.98
CA ILE A 90 -21.16 14.80 -10.14
C ILE A 90 -21.99 15.98 -10.68
N PRO A 91 -22.00 17.15 -10.02
CA PRO A 91 -22.75 18.30 -10.49
C PRO A 91 -22.18 18.87 -11.80
N ASP A 92 -22.99 19.63 -12.50
CA ASP A 92 -22.54 20.43 -13.63
C ASP A 92 -21.56 21.52 -13.16
N GLY A 93 -20.59 21.85 -14.00
CA GLY A 93 -19.60 22.87 -13.68
C GLY A 93 -18.24 22.59 -14.30
N ASP A 94 -17.30 23.47 -14.05
CA ASP A 94 -15.92 23.25 -14.46
C ASP A 94 -15.24 22.17 -13.61
N ALA A 95 -14.13 21.63 -14.10
CA ALA A 95 -13.42 20.52 -13.46
C ALA A 95 -12.94 20.87 -12.03
N ALA A 96 -12.59 22.12 -11.76
CA ALA A 96 -12.11 22.55 -10.45
C ALA A 96 -13.24 22.55 -9.41
N LEU A 97 -14.41 23.09 -9.77
CA LEU A 97 -15.60 23.08 -8.92
C LEU A 97 -16.09 21.65 -8.66
N ARG A 98 -16.14 20.81 -9.69
CA ARG A 98 -16.52 19.38 -9.58
C ARG A 98 -15.56 18.62 -8.66
N MET A 99 -14.25 18.87 -8.77
CA MET A 99 -13.24 18.22 -7.94
C MET A 99 -13.31 18.68 -6.48
N GLN A 100 -13.55 19.98 -6.26
CA GLN A 100 -13.74 20.54 -4.92
C GLN A 100 -15.01 19.96 -4.26
N TRP A 101 -16.12 19.92 -4.99
CA TRP A 101 -17.35 19.30 -4.53
C TRP A 101 -17.13 17.84 -4.13
N LEU A 102 -16.46 17.04 -4.99
CA LEU A 102 -16.18 15.63 -4.70
C LEU A 102 -15.33 15.46 -3.44
N LYS A 103 -14.35 16.34 -3.23
CA LYS A 103 -13.54 16.34 -2.02
C LYS A 103 -14.40 16.56 -0.77
N GLU A 104 -15.31 17.55 -0.82
CA GLU A 104 -16.24 17.84 0.26
C GLU A 104 -17.18 16.67 0.56
N GLN A 105 -17.65 15.93 -0.47
CA GLN A 105 -18.46 14.73 -0.27
C GLN A 105 -17.69 13.64 0.50
N ILE A 106 -16.42 13.42 0.18
CA ILE A 106 -15.59 12.44 0.87
C ILE A 106 -15.30 12.87 2.31
N GLU A 107 -14.99 14.15 2.51
CA GLU A 107 -14.73 14.73 3.84
C GLU A 107 -15.99 14.75 4.73
N ALA A 108 -17.16 14.91 4.14
CA ALA A 108 -18.43 14.86 4.85
C ALA A 108 -18.96 13.42 5.08
N SER A 109 -18.36 12.41 4.47
CA SER A 109 -18.81 11.02 4.59
C SER A 109 -18.59 10.48 6.00
N PRO A 110 -19.64 10.12 6.76
CA PRO A 110 -19.48 9.53 8.09
C PRO A 110 -18.65 8.25 8.06
N VAL A 111 -18.85 7.41 7.05
CA VAL A 111 -18.10 6.15 6.88
C VAL A 111 -16.61 6.42 6.69
N CYS A 112 -16.24 7.37 5.83
CA CYS A 112 -14.83 7.74 5.64
C CYS A 112 -14.22 8.29 6.93
N GLN A 113 -14.97 9.10 7.69
CA GLN A 113 -14.51 9.67 8.97
C GLN A 113 -14.35 8.59 10.05
N GLU A 114 -15.25 7.62 10.14
CA GLU A 114 -15.17 6.50 11.07
C GLU A 114 -13.98 5.57 10.80
N GLN A 115 -13.48 5.53 9.56
CA GLN A 115 -12.30 4.75 9.21
C GLN A 115 -10.98 5.40 9.64
N LEU A 116 -10.96 6.69 9.96
CA LEU A 116 -9.76 7.37 10.40
C LEU A 116 -9.31 6.91 11.79
N ARG A 117 -8.00 6.82 11.99
CA ARG A 117 -7.39 6.73 13.33
C ARG A 117 -7.30 8.14 13.93
N GLN A 118 -6.96 8.19 15.20
CA GLN A 118 -6.68 9.47 15.85
C GLN A 118 -5.52 10.17 15.10
N ASN A 119 -5.75 11.39 14.64
CA ASN A 119 -4.85 12.25 13.87
C ASN A 119 -4.67 11.91 12.37
N ASP A 120 -5.20 10.77 11.88
CA ASP A 120 -5.18 10.49 10.44
C ASP A 120 -6.06 11.48 9.68
N LYS A 121 -5.64 11.81 8.45
CA LYS A 121 -6.41 12.61 7.50
C LYS A 121 -6.87 11.73 6.33
N LEU A 122 -7.98 12.11 5.73
CA LEU A 122 -8.37 11.55 4.43
C LEU A 122 -7.37 11.98 3.35
N VAL A 123 -6.99 11.03 2.50
CA VAL A 123 -6.05 11.23 1.40
C VAL A 123 -6.84 11.27 0.10
N PHE A 124 -7.25 12.45 -0.29
CA PHE A 124 -8.12 12.64 -1.47
C PHE A 124 -7.39 12.35 -2.78
N GLY A 125 -6.28 12.99 -2.98
CA GLY A 125 -5.48 13.00 -4.20
C GLY A 125 -4.76 14.35 -4.36
N SER A 126 -3.82 14.41 -5.29
CA SER A 126 -3.06 15.63 -5.56
C SER A 126 -2.55 15.68 -7.00
N GLY A 127 -2.26 16.89 -7.48
CA GLY A 127 -1.71 17.14 -8.81
C GLY A 127 -2.67 17.89 -9.73
N SER A 128 -2.44 17.78 -11.03
CA SER A 128 -3.23 18.50 -12.04
C SER A 128 -4.57 17.81 -12.32
N ILE A 129 -5.66 18.56 -12.27
CA ILE A 129 -6.98 18.08 -12.73
C ILE A 129 -7.09 17.97 -14.26
N ASN A 130 -6.09 18.45 -15.00
CA ASN A 130 -5.98 18.33 -16.46
C ASN A 130 -4.79 17.41 -16.84
N ALA A 131 -4.49 16.42 -16.01
CA ALA A 131 -3.35 15.54 -16.21
C ALA A 131 -3.61 14.49 -17.29
N ASP A 132 -2.66 14.30 -18.18
CA ASP A 132 -2.66 13.18 -19.15
C ASP A 132 -2.42 11.83 -18.48
N ILE A 133 -1.68 11.80 -17.35
CA ILE A 133 -1.36 10.59 -16.58
C ILE A 133 -1.99 10.66 -15.19
N PHE A 134 -2.71 9.59 -14.84
CA PHE A 134 -3.36 9.40 -13.55
C PHE A 134 -2.69 8.21 -12.82
N TYR A 135 -1.98 8.48 -11.74
CA TYR A 135 -1.40 7.45 -10.90
C TYR A 135 -2.39 7.00 -9.83
N CYS A 136 -2.59 5.69 -9.72
CA CYS A 136 -3.50 5.09 -8.76
C CYS A 136 -2.78 4.03 -7.92
N GLY A 137 -2.64 4.28 -6.62
CA GLY A 137 -2.23 3.29 -5.63
C GLY A 137 -3.43 2.56 -5.02
N ASP A 138 -3.17 1.65 -4.11
CA ASP A 138 -4.19 0.88 -3.38
C ASP A 138 -4.76 1.65 -2.18
N ALA A 139 -3.92 2.03 -1.24
CA ALA A 139 -4.31 2.70 -0.01
C ALA A 139 -3.20 3.60 0.55
N PRO A 140 -3.56 4.64 1.34
CA PRO A 140 -2.58 5.47 2.01
C PRO A 140 -1.76 4.71 3.05
N GLY A 141 -0.47 5.05 3.14
CA GLY A 141 0.42 4.69 4.23
C GLY A 141 0.32 5.67 5.41
N GLU A 142 1.24 5.51 6.38
CA GLU A 142 1.27 6.34 7.59
C GLU A 142 1.55 7.80 7.30
N GLU A 143 2.67 8.10 6.64
CA GLU A 143 3.06 9.46 6.31
C GLU A 143 2.03 10.17 5.40
N GLU A 144 1.32 9.41 4.58
CA GLU A 144 0.25 9.93 3.72
C GLU A 144 -1.00 10.29 4.53
N ALA A 145 -1.38 9.44 5.49
CA ALA A 145 -2.49 9.69 6.40
C ALA A 145 -2.21 10.88 7.34
N ASP A 146 -0.98 11.03 7.83
CA ASP A 146 -0.55 12.16 8.65
C ASP A 146 -0.66 13.49 7.90
N ASN A 147 -0.29 13.49 6.62
CA ASN A 147 -0.23 14.71 5.80
C ASN A 147 -1.51 14.97 5.00
N GLY A 148 -2.30 13.95 4.70
CA GLY A 148 -3.46 14.02 3.80
C GLY A 148 -3.07 14.09 2.32
N ILE A 149 -1.82 13.73 1.97
CA ILE A 149 -1.26 13.84 0.62
C ILE A 149 -0.78 12.46 0.16
N PRO A 150 -1.15 11.99 -1.05
CA PRO A 150 -0.74 10.67 -1.54
C PRO A 150 0.76 10.65 -1.91
N PHE A 151 1.34 9.47 -1.80
CA PHE A 151 2.74 9.17 -2.16
C PHE A 151 3.75 10.09 -1.45
N GLN A 152 3.75 10.05 -0.12
CA GLN A 152 4.73 10.68 0.75
C GLN A 152 5.84 9.69 1.15
N GLY A 153 6.82 10.17 1.89
CA GLY A 153 7.93 9.39 2.39
C GLY A 153 8.86 8.86 1.30
N LYS A 154 9.66 7.85 1.64
CA LYS A 154 10.68 7.28 0.73
C LYS A 154 10.09 6.74 -0.58
N ALA A 155 8.91 6.12 -0.52
CA ALA A 155 8.22 5.61 -1.70
C ALA A 155 7.75 6.77 -2.61
N GLY A 156 7.24 7.84 -2.03
CA GLY A 156 6.85 9.05 -2.75
C GLY A 156 8.04 9.80 -3.36
N GLU A 157 9.19 9.85 -2.66
CA GLU A 157 10.43 10.39 -3.21
C GLU A 157 10.92 9.60 -4.44
N LEU A 158 10.83 8.25 -4.37
CA LEU A 158 11.16 7.41 -5.52
C LEU A 158 10.23 7.67 -6.70
N LEU A 159 8.92 7.78 -6.46
CA LEU A 159 7.95 8.14 -7.50
C LEU A 159 8.29 9.50 -8.11
N THR A 160 8.67 10.49 -7.30
CA THR A 160 9.10 11.81 -7.78
C THR A 160 10.35 11.72 -8.67
N LYS A 161 11.32 10.85 -8.33
CA LYS A 161 12.48 10.60 -9.19
C LYS A 161 12.10 9.93 -10.51
N ILE A 162 11.15 8.99 -10.49
CA ILE A 162 10.61 8.36 -11.71
C ILE A 162 9.95 9.41 -12.59
N LEU A 163 9.07 10.25 -12.03
CA LEU A 163 8.45 11.36 -12.77
C LEU A 163 9.48 12.29 -13.40
N SER A 164 10.49 12.70 -12.62
CA SER A 164 11.58 13.54 -13.13
C SER A 164 12.35 12.88 -14.27
N ALA A 165 12.57 11.56 -14.20
CA ALA A 165 13.19 10.79 -15.28
C ALA A 165 12.31 10.71 -16.53
N MET A 166 10.99 10.78 -16.39
CA MET A 166 10.03 10.92 -17.51
C MET A 166 9.97 12.34 -18.07
N GLY A 167 10.60 13.33 -17.41
CA GLY A 167 10.48 14.75 -17.75
C GLY A 167 9.23 15.42 -17.19
N LEU A 168 8.60 14.80 -16.20
CA LEU A 168 7.37 15.25 -15.55
C LEU A 168 7.62 15.74 -14.12
N LYS A 169 6.67 16.52 -13.60
CA LYS A 169 6.62 16.95 -12.19
C LYS A 169 5.37 16.40 -11.53
N ARG A 170 5.35 16.36 -10.18
CA ARG A 170 4.16 15.93 -9.43
C ARG A 170 2.93 16.75 -9.77
N GLU A 171 3.11 18.04 -10.02
CA GLU A 171 2.05 18.99 -10.34
C GLU A 171 1.49 18.81 -11.76
N SER A 172 2.18 18.06 -12.64
CA SER A 172 1.73 17.81 -14.02
C SER A 172 0.96 16.50 -14.21
N VAL A 173 0.94 15.65 -13.18
CA VAL A 173 0.20 14.39 -13.16
C VAL A 173 -0.86 14.43 -12.07
N TYR A 174 -1.85 13.54 -12.08
CA TYR A 174 -2.77 13.36 -10.95
C TYR A 174 -2.42 12.08 -10.21
N MET A 175 -2.43 12.12 -8.88
CA MET A 175 -2.05 11.01 -8.04
C MET A 175 -3.09 10.80 -6.94
N THR A 176 -3.53 9.56 -6.76
CA THR A 176 -4.44 9.17 -5.68
C THR A 176 -4.30 7.68 -5.36
N ASN A 177 -5.01 7.22 -4.34
CA ASN A 177 -5.21 5.81 -4.03
C ASN A 177 -6.68 5.42 -4.25
N ILE A 178 -6.98 4.13 -4.39
CA ILE A 178 -8.36 3.63 -4.42
C ILE A 178 -9.03 3.99 -3.10
N LEU A 179 -8.45 3.58 -1.96
CA LEU A 179 -8.90 4.00 -0.64
C LEU A 179 -8.54 5.45 -0.35
N LYS A 180 -9.40 6.10 0.44
CA LYS A 180 -9.19 7.48 0.89
C LYS A 180 -8.70 7.58 2.34
N TRP A 181 -8.57 6.45 3.03
CA TRP A 181 -8.06 6.33 4.40
C TRP A 181 -7.00 5.23 4.50
N ARG A 182 -6.18 5.28 5.54
CA ARG A 182 -5.23 4.21 5.87
C ARG A 182 -5.98 3.02 6.47
N PRO A 183 -5.87 1.80 5.91
CA PRO A 183 -6.53 0.62 6.45
C PRO A 183 -6.18 0.37 7.92
N LYS A 184 -7.20 0.19 8.77
CA LYS A 184 -7.01 -0.15 10.19
C LYS A 184 -6.51 -1.59 10.31
N HIS A 185 -5.58 -1.82 11.25
CA HIS A 185 -5.11 -3.15 11.63
C HIS A 185 -4.69 -3.17 13.10
N ASN A 186 -4.65 -4.37 13.68
CA ASN A 186 -4.34 -4.58 15.10
C ASN A 186 -2.84 -4.60 15.41
N LYS A 187 -1.97 -4.43 14.41
CA LYS A 187 -0.52 -4.42 14.60
C LYS A 187 -0.04 -3.01 14.96
N PRO A 188 0.97 -2.88 15.83
CA PRO A 188 1.50 -1.57 16.22
C PRO A 188 2.22 -0.85 15.09
N TYR A 189 2.71 -1.57 14.07
CA TYR A 189 3.48 -1.03 12.95
C TYR A 189 3.07 -1.62 11.62
N GLY A 190 3.42 -0.92 10.54
CA GLY A 190 3.23 -1.35 9.16
C GLY A 190 1.85 -0.97 8.60
N ASN A 191 1.61 -1.44 7.41
CA ASN A 191 0.34 -1.28 6.70
C ASN A 191 -0.19 -2.66 6.32
N ARG A 192 -1.49 -2.81 6.19
CA ARG A 192 -2.09 -3.96 5.51
C ARG A 192 -2.63 -3.52 4.14
N PRO A 193 -2.71 -4.43 3.17
CA PRO A 193 -3.45 -4.14 1.95
C PRO A 193 -4.92 -3.88 2.28
N PRO A 194 -5.62 -3.09 1.46
CA PRO A 194 -7.06 -2.91 1.57
C PRO A 194 -7.80 -4.22 1.28
N THR A 195 -8.97 -4.39 1.91
CA THR A 195 -9.89 -5.46 1.53
C THR A 195 -10.64 -5.11 0.26
N GLN A 196 -11.21 -6.11 -0.42
CA GLN A 196 -12.04 -5.87 -1.60
C GLN A 196 -13.27 -5.03 -1.25
N GLU A 197 -13.84 -5.21 -0.07
CA GLU A 197 -14.98 -4.44 0.42
C GLU A 197 -14.63 -2.96 0.60
N GLU A 198 -13.48 -2.66 1.23
CA GLU A 198 -12.98 -1.29 1.36
C GLU A 198 -12.74 -0.64 0.00
N MET A 199 -12.13 -1.37 -0.93
CA MET A 199 -11.92 -0.88 -2.30
C MET A 199 -13.24 -0.62 -3.02
N ASN A 200 -14.19 -1.54 -2.94
CA ASN A 200 -15.50 -1.40 -3.56
C ASN A 200 -16.25 -0.18 -3.02
N TYR A 201 -16.16 0.07 -1.70
CA TYR A 201 -16.79 1.25 -1.09
C TYR A 201 -16.20 2.57 -1.63
N CYS A 202 -14.88 2.65 -1.82
CA CYS A 202 -14.22 3.85 -2.32
C CYS A 202 -14.22 4.00 -3.84
N LEU A 203 -14.54 2.94 -4.57
CA LEU A 203 -14.49 2.92 -6.04
C LEU A 203 -15.34 3.99 -6.72
N PRO A 204 -16.56 4.35 -6.25
CA PRO A 204 -17.34 5.46 -6.82
C PRO A 204 -16.61 6.80 -6.78
N TYR A 205 -15.90 7.10 -5.69
CA TYR A 205 -15.11 8.32 -5.56
C TYR A 205 -13.94 8.34 -6.57
N LEU A 206 -13.25 7.22 -6.72
CA LEU A 206 -12.17 7.09 -7.71
C LEU A 206 -12.69 7.26 -9.14
N LYS A 207 -13.84 6.64 -9.47
CA LYS A 207 -14.49 6.79 -10.77
C LYS A 207 -14.82 8.26 -11.07
N ALA A 208 -15.38 8.97 -10.08
CA ALA A 208 -15.66 10.39 -10.19
C ALA A 208 -14.40 11.23 -10.44
N GLN A 209 -13.29 10.92 -9.74
CA GLN A 209 -12.00 11.59 -9.99
C GLN A 209 -11.51 11.37 -11.42
N ILE A 210 -11.59 10.14 -11.93
CA ILE A 210 -11.16 9.82 -13.31
C ILE A 210 -12.07 10.51 -14.33
N GLU A 211 -13.37 10.55 -14.08
CA GLU A 211 -14.34 11.26 -14.94
C GLU A 211 -14.09 12.77 -15.00
N ILE A 212 -13.66 13.38 -13.87
CA ILE A 212 -13.34 14.81 -13.82
C ILE A 212 -12.01 15.10 -14.50
N VAL A 213 -10.97 14.29 -14.22
CA VAL A 213 -9.60 14.50 -14.77
C VAL A 213 -9.52 14.13 -16.24
N GLN A 214 -10.27 13.12 -16.69
CA GLN A 214 -10.24 12.58 -18.07
C GLN A 214 -8.84 12.26 -18.59
N PRO A 215 -8.04 11.46 -17.86
CA PRO A 215 -6.67 11.20 -18.25
C PRO A 215 -6.60 10.35 -19.52
N LYS A 216 -5.50 10.47 -20.27
CA LYS A 216 -5.21 9.59 -21.43
C LYS A 216 -4.75 8.20 -21.00
N VAL A 217 -4.12 8.09 -19.80
CA VAL A 217 -3.58 6.84 -19.27
C VAL A 217 -3.72 6.82 -17.74
N ILE A 218 -4.09 5.65 -17.21
CA ILE A 218 -4.02 5.34 -15.79
C ILE A 218 -2.83 4.41 -15.55
N ILE A 219 -2.01 4.69 -14.53
CA ILE A 219 -0.92 3.83 -14.07
C ILE A 219 -1.31 3.28 -12.70
N GLY A 220 -1.64 1.99 -12.64
CA GLY A 220 -1.93 1.27 -11.40
C GLY A 220 -0.64 0.80 -10.73
N LEU A 221 -0.44 1.16 -9.47
CA LEU A 221 0.77 0.88 -8.70
C LEU A 221 0.53 -0.25 -7.70
N GLY A 222 1.15 -1.41 -7.95
CA GLY A 222 1.12 -2.56 -7.06
C GLY A 222 -0.01 -3.55 -7.31
N ASN A 223 0.13 -4.76 -6.74
CA ASN A 223 -0.79 -5.87 -6.97
C ASN A 223 -2.22 -5.58 -6.51
N ALA A 224 -2.39 -4.88 -5.39
CA ALA A 224 -3.70 -4.63 -4.81
C ALA A 224 -4.57 -3.68 -5.66
N THR A 225 -3.96 -2.89 -6.57
CA THR A 225 -4.72 -2.04 -7.49
C THR A 225 -5.42 -2.83 -8.59
N VAL A 226 -4.91 -4.03 -8.92
CA VAL A 226 -5.47 -4.87 -10.00
C VAL A 226 -6.93 -5.27 -9.71
N PRO A 227 -7.25 -5.97 -8.59
CA PRO A 227 -8.62 -6.31 -8.26
C PRO A 227 -9.47 -5.07 -7.94
N GLY A 228 -8.87 -3.98 -7.48
CA GLY A 228 -9.57 -2.73 -7.21
C GLY A 228 -10.07 -2.02 -8.47
N LEU A 229 -9.33 -2.09 -9.57
CA LEU A 229 -9.71 -1.47 -10.84
C LEU A 229 -10.44 -2.45 -11.78
N LEU A 230 -9.99 -3.70 -11.86
CA LEU A 230 -10.51 -4.67 -12.81
C LEU A 230 -11.55 -5.65 -12.22
N GLY A 231 -11.82 -5.54 -10.91
CA GLY A 231 -12.66 -6.50 -10.18
C GLY A 231 -11.90 -7.79 -9.85
N SER A 232 -12.56 -8.67 -9.09
CA SER A 232 -12.02 -9.94 -8.60
C SER A 232 -11.91 -11.03 -9.70
N ALA A 233 -11.58 -10.66 -10.94
CA ALA A 233 -11.31 -11.64 -12.01
C ALA A 233 -10.01 -12.42 -11.70
N PRO A 234 -9.76 -13.59 -12.34
CA PRO A 234 -8.86 -14.62 -11.84
C PRO A 234 -7.51 -14.04 -11.40
N GLU A 235 -7.01 -14.60 -10.31
CA GLU A 235 -5.73 -14.25 -9.69
C GLU A 235 -4.61 -14.13 -10.74
N ARG A 236 -4.41 -12.91 -11.25
CA ARG A 236 -3.29 -12.58 -12.14
C ARG A 236 -2.16 -12.04 -11.29
N THR A 237 -1.01 -12.64 -11.43
CA THR A 237 0.20 -12.14 -10.78
C THR A 237 0.63 -10.81 -11.42
N MET A 238 1.37 -9.98 -10.69
CA MET A 238 1.97 -8.77 -11.25
C MET A 238 2.85 -9.09 -12.46
N SER A 239 3.51 -10.25 -12.47
CA SER A 239 4.34 -10.68 -13.60
C SER A 239 3.55 -10.89 -14.88
N GLU A 240 2.28 -11.28 -14.79
CA GLU A 240 1.41 -11.53 -15.95
C GLU A 240 0.73 -10.26 -16.45
N ILE A 241 0.36 -9.35 -15.52
CA ILE A 241 -0.45 -8.18 -15.89
C ILE A 241 0.39 -6.92 -16.14
N ARG A 242 1.59 -6.81 -15.49
CA ARG A 242 2.41 -5.62 -15.67
C ARG A 242 2.83 -5.43 -17.14
N GLY A 243 2.91 -4.17 -17.54
CA GLY A 243 3.32 -3.81 -18.88
C GLY A 243 2.36 -4.23 -19.98
N THR A 244 1.19 -4.80 -19.65
CA THR A 244 0.10 -5.06 -20.61
C THR A 244 -0.98 -4.01 -20.47
N TRP A 245 -1.59 -3.62 -21.59
CA TRP A 245 -2.68 -2.66 -21.58
C TRP A 245 -3.98 -3.32 -21.17
N GLN A 246 -4.63 -2.72 -20.19
CA GLN A 246 -6.00 -3.02 -19.76
C GLN A 246 -6.87 -1.79 -20.01
N SER A 247 -8.17 -1.86 -19.63
CA SER A 247 -9.07 -0.73 -19.73
C SER A 247 -9.89 -0.58 -18.46
N PHE A 248 -10.03 0.65 -17.99
CA PHE A 248 -10.95 1.00 -16.89
C PHE A 248 -11.75 2.24 -17.27
N MET A 249 -13.07 2.15 -17.27
CA MET A 249 -13.98 3.22 -17.73
C MET A 249 -13.65 3.75 -19.16
N GLY A 250 -13.16 2.88 -20.05
CA GLY A 250 -12.73 3.28 -21.39
C GLY A 250 -11.32 3.90 -21.45
N THR A 251 -10.70 4.22 -20.33
CA THR A 251 -9.33 4.74 -20.26
C THR A 251 -8.32 3.59 -20.23
N PRO A 252 -7.25 3.65 -21.04
CA PRO A 252 -6.16 2.68 -20.98
C PRO A 252 -5.49 2.65 -19.62
N VAL A 253 -5.28 1.44 -19.07
CA VAL A 253 -4.58 1.20 -17.79
C VAL A 253 -3.36 0.34 -18.03
N ILE A 254 -2.23 0.73 -17.45
CA ILE A 254 -1.04 -0.11 -17.32
C ILE A 254 -0.71 -0.31 -15.85
N PHE A 255 -0.44 -1.56 -15.46
CA PHE A 255 -0.01 -1.87 -14.08
C PHE A 255 1.50 -2.01 -14.02
N THR A 256 2.08 -1.55 -12.91
CA THR A 256 3.50 -1.65 -12.61
C THR A 256 3.74 -1.85 -11.12
N PHE A 257 5.00 -2.00 -10.73
CA PHE A 257 5.37 -2.18 -9.34
C PHE A 257 5.06 -0.95 -8.48
N GLN A 258 4.66 -1.19 -7.23
CA GLN A 258 4.53 -0.14 -6.24
C GLN A 258 5.92 0.44 -5.90
N PRO A 259 6.07 1.77 -5.73
CA PRO A 259 7.37 2.38 -5.40
C PRO A 259 8.04 1.78 -4.16
N SER A 260 7.27 1.41 -3.12
CA SER A 260 7.79 0.73 -1.94
C SER A 260 8.41 -0.63 -2.28
N TYR A 261 7.81 -1.41 -3.16
CA TYR A 261 8.38 -2.66 -3.64
C TYR A 261 9.74 -2.45 -4.35
N LEU A 262 9.86 -1.39 -5.15
CA LEU A 262 11.12 -1.05 -5.83
C LEU A 262 12.23 -0.63 -4.86
N LEU A 263 11.89 -0.06 -3.69
CA LEU A 263 12.88 0.25 -2.65
C LEU A 263 13.45 -1.01 -2.01
N PHE A 264 12.63 -2.04 -1.82
CA PHE A 264 13.07 -3.32 -1.25
C PHE A 264 13.73 -4.24 -2.29
N ASN A 265 13.33 -4.15 -3.55
CA ASN A 265 13.84 -4.96 -4.66
C ASN A 265 14.66 -4.11 -5.62
N ASP A 266 15.69 -3.46 -5.10
CA ASP A 266 16.56 -2.51 -5.81
C ASP A 266 17.55 -3.20 -6.75
N THR A 267 17.04 -4.02 -7.70
CA THR A 267 17.85 -4.64 -8.74
C THR A 267 17.75 -3.90 -10.06
N MET A 268 18.81 -3.95 -10.87
CA MET A 268 18.80 -3.37 -12.22
C MET A 268 17.68 -3.95 -13.08
N LYS A 269 17.39 -5.25 -12.94
CA LYS A 269 16.30 -5.93 -13.63
C LYS A 269 14.95 -5.35 -13.25
N THR A 270 14.66 -5.23 -11.95
CA THR A 270 13.37 -4.70 -11.45
C THR A 270 13.18 -3.24 -11.86
N LYS A 271 14.25 -2.43 -11.76
CA LYS A 271 14.24 -1.04 -12.23
C LYS A 271 13.96 -0.95 -13.73
N ARG A 272 14.61 -1.80 -14.54
CA ARG A 272 14.38 -1.86 -15.97
C ARG A 272 12.93 -2.21 -16.30
N MET A 273 12.39 -3.21 -15.65
CA MET A 273 11.01 -3.64 -15.84
C MET A 273 10.01 -2.51 -15.53
N ALA A 274 10.17 -1.82 -14.38
CA ALA A 274 9.33 -0.66 -14.03
C ALA A 274 9.49 0.48 -15.03
N TRP A 275 10.70 0.74 -15.50
CA TRP A 275 10.98 1.79 -16.46
C TRP A 275 10.36 1.50 -17.84
N GLU A 276 10.36 0.26 -18.29
CA GLU A 276 9.67 -0.15 -19.52
C GLU A 276 8.16 0.12 -19.46
N ASP A 277 7.53 -0.06 -18.32
CA ASP A 277 6.13 0.29 -18.13
C ASP A 277 5.92 1.81 -18.25
N MET A 278 6.84 2.61 -17.70
CA MET A 278 6.80 4.08 -17.87
C MET A 278 7.02 4.52 -19.31
N LEU A 279 7.95 3.91 -20.02
CA LEU A 279 8.17 4.21 -21.46
C LEU A 279 6.91 3.94 -22.30
N LYS A 280 6.19 2.85 -22.02
CA LYS A 280 4.90 2.55 -22.66
C LYS A 280 3.85 3.61 -22.34
N ALA A 281 3.78 4.08 -21.10
CA ALA A 281 2.86 5.14 -20.72
C ALA A 281 3.21 6.47 -21.40
N MET A 282 4.52 6.82 -21.51
CA MET A 282 4.99 8.00 -22.23
C MET A 282 4.63 7.94 -23.72
N GLU A 283 4.87 6.80 -24.37
CA GLU A 283 4.50 6.56 -25.76
C GLU A 283 2.99 6.73 -25.97
N LYS A 284 2.17 6.16 -25.07
CA LYS A 284 0.71 6.19 -25.17
C LYS A 284 0.13 7.60 -25.14
N ILE A 285 0.75 8.52 -24.41
CA ILE A 285 0.33 9.93 -24.34
C ILE A 285 1.05 10.83 -25.37
N GLY A 286 1.95 10.28 -26.18
CA GLY A 286 2.74 11.05 -27.14
C GLY A 286 3.88 11.87 -26.51
N LEU A 287 4.33 11.52 -25.31
CA LEU A 287 5.48 12.18 -24.66
C LEU A 287 6.77 11.66 -25.29
N PRO A 288 7.62 12.54 -25.89
CA PRO A 288 8.84 12.11 -26.55
C PRO A 288 9.84 11.51 -25.57
N THR A 289 10.53 10.45 -26.00
CA THR A 289 11.59 9.79 -25.22
C THR A 289 12.94 9.98 -25.89
N SER A 290 13.95 10.35 -25.11
CA SER A 290 15.34 10.44 -25.58
C SER A 290 15.99 9.05 -25.62
N GLU A 291 17.05 8.88 -26.42
CA GLU A 291 17.89 7.66 -26.44
C GLU A 291 18.40 7.30 -25.05
N LYS A 292 18.80 8.30 -24.26
CA LYS A 292 19.24 8.12 -22.87
C LYS A 292 18.14 7.52 -22.00
N GLN A 293 16.88 7.98 -22.12
CA GLN A 293 15.75 7.42 -21.39
C GLN A 293 15.45 5.99 -21.83
N GLN A 294 15.52 5.71 -23.12
CA GLN A 294 15.34 4.34 -23.65
C GLN A 294 16.41 3.38 -23.12
N ALA A 295 17.64 3.87 -22.90
CA ALA A 295 18.76 3.09 -22.40
C ALA A 295 18.83 2.94 -20.88
N TYR A 296 17.96 3.60 -20.09
CA TYR A 296 18.01 3.48 -18.61
C TYR A 296 17.89 2.03 -18.16
N PHE A 297 18.77 1.65 -17.26
CA PHE A 297 18.85 0.32 -16.63
C PHE A 297 19.10 -0.85 -17.61
N LEU A 298 19.53 -0.58 -18.83
CA LEU A 298 20.08 -1.63 -19.71
C LEU A 298 21.46 -2.07 -19.21
N PRO A 299 21.85 -3.34 -19.43
CA PRO A 299 23.22 -3.78 -19.18
C PRO A 299 24.19 -2.87 -19.97
N LYS A 300 25.29 -2.49 -19.33
CA LYS A 300 26.39 -1.82 -20.07
C LYS A 300 26.96 -2.83 -21.07
N GLN A 301 26.97 -2.45 -22.34
CA GLN A 301 27.67 -3.17 -23.39
C GLN A 301 29.19 -3.10 -23.15
#